data_5e8679de9833917df37c4d6a0306b35c
#
_entry.id   5e8679de9833917df37c4d6a0306b35c
#
_cell.length_a   1.000
_cell.length_b   1.000
_cell.length_c   1.000
_cell.angle_alpha   90.00
_cell.angle_beta   90.00
_cell.angle_gamma   90.00
#
_symmetry.space_group_name_H-M   'P 1'
#
loop_
_entity.id
_entity.type
_entity.pdbx_description
1 polymer ?
#
loop_
_entity_poly.entity_id
_entity_poly.type
_entity_poly.pdbx_seq_one_letter_code
_entity_poly.pdbx_strand_id
1 'polypeptide(L)'
;MEKWDSLIDWEKRAESEGNFFIDLLRKRGVRSVLDVAAGTGFHSVRLLEAGFETVSADGSADMLAMAFENGMKHGDHILRVVQADWRWLNRDVHGEYDAIVCLGNSFTHLFSERDRRKALAEFYAMLKHDGILILDQRNYDAILDRGYSSKHTYYYCGEDVAVEPEYMDEGLCRMRYRFAGGADYHLNMFPLRKDYTRRLMSEVGFQRIETYGDFQHTYRDEQPDFFVHVAEKEYHPEDAGEGAYGGAVGTARSYYNSPDADTFYSSVWGGEDIHVGIYSDAEQPIAEASRHTVERMASGLGLDRDSRVLDLGSGFGGSARYLAETFGCAVQALNLSEVENQRHKELNAIRGLTDRIEVVDGSFESVPFPDSSVDVVWSQDAFLHSGDRLRVLEEVRRVLKPGGQLVFTDPMAADDTDFSAIQPILDRIHLDDMGSPGFYKRELTRLGFTPTEHEDSDAGFEDLREQLVRHYGRVLQETERQEADGLASKISSDYLSQMKKGLAHWVEGGERRRLTWGIFRFTLTKG
;
A
#
# COMPACT_ATOMS: atom_id res chain seq x y z
N MET A 1 -13.35 -24.75 20.89
CA MET A 1 -11.95 -24.68 20.43
C MET A 1 -11.18 -25.98 20.66
N GLU A 2 -11.33 -26.67 21.79
CA GLU A 2 -10.68 -27.99 22.04
C GLU A 2 -10.86 -29.05 20.93
N LYS A 3 -11.89 -28.91 20.09
CA LYS A 3 -12.16 -29.84 18.98
C LYS A 3 -11.60 -29.40 17.62
N TRP A 4 -11.00 -28.22 17.53
CA TRP A 4 -10.44 -27.75 16.25
C TRP A 4 -9.22 -28.56 15.83
N ASP A 5 -8.40 -28.94 16.79
CA ASP A 5 -7.21 -29.78 16.57
C ASP A 5 -7.56 -31.23 16.16
N SER A 6 -8.71 -31.72 16.63
CA SER A 6 -9.25 -33.03 16.20
C SER A 6 -9.93 -32.97 14.81
N LEU A 7 -10.14 -31.76 14.27
CA LEU A 7 -10.74 -31.55 12.96
C LEU A 7 -9.69 -31.69 11.84
N ILE A 8 -8.42 -31.38 12.14
CA ILE A 8 -7.34 -31.36 11.17
C ILE A 8 -6.47 -32.61 11.35
N ASP A 9 -6.52 -33.51 10.38
CA ASP A 9 -5.58 -34.63 10.27
C ASP A 9 -4.28 -34.13 9.66
N TRP A 10 -3.24 -33.91 10.48
CA TRP A 10 -1.96 -33.36 10.07
C TRP A 10 -1.22 -34.22 9.04
N GLU A 11 -1.29 -35.56 9.16
CA GLU A 11 -0.62 -36.49 8.23
C GLU A 11 -1.28 -36.42 6.86
N LYS A 12 -2.61 -36.59 6.79
CA LYS A 12 -3.36 -36.52 5.54
C LYS A 12 -3.25 -35.16 4.87
N ARG A 13 -3.25 -34.08 5.66
CA ARG A 13 -3.05 -32.74 5.14
C ARG A 13 -1.67 -32.58 4.54
N ALA A 14 -0.62 -33.04 5.23
CA ALA A 14 0.73 -32.98 4.72
C ALA A 14 0.90 -33.81 3.41
N GLU A 15 0.25 -34.96 3.31
CA GLU A 15 0.22 -35.74 2.07
C GLU A 15 -0.47 -35.01 0.92
N SER A 16 -1.62 -34.36 1.20
CA SER A 16 -2.41 -33.65 0.20
C SER A 16 -1.72 -32.37 -0.31
N GLU A 17 -1.13 -31.58 0.57
CA GLU A 17 -0.40 -30.37 0.20
C GLU A 17 0.99 -30.65 -0.37
N GLY A 18 1.55 -31.81 -0.06
CA GLY A 18 2.93 -32.15 -0.42
C GLY A 18 3.93 -31.11 0.07
N ASN A 19 4.96 -30.83 -0.70
CA ASN A 19 5.98 -29.83 -0.40
C ASN A 19 5.84 -28.56 -1.27
N PHE A 20 4.68 -28.37 -1.90
CA PHE A 20 4.49 -27.32 -2.91
C PHE A 20 5.00 -25.95 -2.45
N PHE A 21 4.49 -25.43 -1.33
CA PHE A 21 4.88 -24.10 -0.85
C PHE A 21 6.31 -24.07 -0.28
N ILE A 22 6.79 -25.17 0.33
CA ILE A 22 8.17 -25.31 0.83
C ILE A 22 9.17 -25.25 -0.33
N ASP A 23 8.91 -26.01 -1.41
CA ASP A 23 9.77 -26.05 -2.59
C ASP A 23 9.76 -24.70 -3.32
N LEU A 24 8.60 -24.02 -3.37
CA LEU A 24 8.47 -22.69 -3.93
C LEU A 24 9.31 -21.68 -3.14
N LEU A 25 9.22 -21.67 -1.81
CA LEU A 25 9.99 -20.79 -0.93
C LEU A 25 11.49 -21.04 -1.07
N ARG A 26 11.93 -22.30 -1.11
CA ARG A 26 13.34 -22.68 -1.31
C ARG A 26 13.86 -22.21 -2.68
N LYS A 27 13.07 -22.40 -3.75
CA LYS A 27 13.43 -21.97 -5.11
C LYS A 27 13.63 -20.45 -5.20
N ARG A 28 12.90 -19.70 -4.38
CA ARG A 28 12.98 -18.23 -4.30
C ARG A 28 14.07 -17.73 -3.32
N GLY A 29 14.79 -18.62 -2.66
CA GLY A 29 15.84 -18.24 -1.71
C GLY A 29 15.33 -17.60 -0.44
N VAL A 30 14.05 -17.82 -0.10
CA VAL A 30 13.41 -17.33 1.14
C VAL A 30 14.15 -17.85 2.36
N ARG A 31 14.30 -17.01 3.38
CA ARG A 31 14.87 -17.35 4.69
C ARG A 31 13.89 -17.08 5.82
N SER A 32 13.23 -15.92 5.81
CA SER A 32 12.28 -15.50 6.84
C SER A 32 10.84 -15.58 6.31
N VAL A 33 9.96 -16.22 7.09
CA VAL A 33 8.55 -16.42 6.75
C VAL A 33 7.67 -15.95 7.89
N LEU A 34 6.63 -15.20 7.56
CA LEU A 34 5.54 -14.85 8.47
C LEU A 34 4.31 -15.69 8.09
N ASP A 35 3.92 -16.62 8.97
CA ASP A 35 2.64 -17.32 8.86
C ASP A 35 1.56 -16.48 9.56
N VAL A 36 0.72 -15.80 8.78
CA VAL A 36 -0.29 -14.87 9.31
C VAL A 36 -1.60 -15.55 9.70
N ALA A 37 -1.73 -16.84 9.43
CA ALA A 37 -2.91 -17.66 9.71
C ALA A 37 -2.50 -18.96 10.40
N ALA A 38 -1.67 -18.87 11.44
CA ALA A 38 -1.00 -20.00 12.05
C ALA A 38 -1.97 -21.07 12.60
N GLY A 39 -3.16 -20.64 13.05
CA GLY A 39 -4.15 -21.56 13.61
C GLY A 39 -3.53 -22.41 14.72
N THR A 40 -3.63 -23.76 14.58
CA THR A 40 -3.03 -24.71 15.52
C THR A 40 -1.57 -25.09 15.19
N GLY A 41 -0.93 -24.37 14.24
CA GLY A 41 0.52 -24.45 13.99
C GLY A 41 0.97 -25.38 12.89
N PHE A 42 0.07 -26.00 12.14
CA PHE A 42 0.42 -27.00 11.11
C PHE A 42 1.46 -26.50 10.09
N HIS A 43 1.20 -25.35 9.46
CA HIS A 43 2.14 -24.78 8.48
C HIS A 43 3.40 -24.23 9.16
N SER A 44 3.25 -23.59 10.31
CA SER A 44 4.38 -23.04 11.06
C SER A 44 5.42 -24.11 11.44
N VAL A 45 4.95 -25.29 11.90
CA VAL A 45 5.84 -26.42 12.20
C VAL A 45 6.56 -26.89 10.96
N ARG A 46 5.86 -27.11 9.86
CA ARG A 46 6.45 -27.56 8.58
C ARG A 46 7.47 -26.56 8.02
N LEU A 47 7.23 -25.27 8.19
CA LEU A 47 8.18 -24.22 7.80
C LEU A 47 9.46 -24.28 8.63
N LEU A 48 9.35 -24.46 9.95
CA LEU A 48 10.51 -24.64 10.84
C LEU A 48 11.30 -25.93 10.51
N GLU A 49 10.61 -27.04 10.30
CA GLU A 49 11.23 -28.32 9.88
C GLU A 49 11.97 -28.16 8.54
N ALA A 50 11.47 -27.33 7.65
CA ALA A 50 12.10 -27.04 6.37
C ALA A 50 13.31 -26.08 6.49
N GLY A 51 13.56 -25.52 7.69
CA GLY A 51 14.70 -24.66 8.00
C GLY A 51 14.48 -23.18 7.83
N PHE A 52 13.23 -22.71 7.69
CA PHE A 52 12.91 -21.29 7.61
C PHE A 52 12.84 -20.61 8.99
N GLU A 53 13.29 -19.37 9.08
CA GLU A 53 13.04 -18.51 10.24
C GLU A 53 11.56 -18.11 10.22
N THR A 54 10.75 -18.68 11.11
CA THR A 54 9.30 -18.54 11.06
C THR A 54 8.77 -17.76 12.25
N VAL A 55 7.90 -16.80 11.98
CA VAL A 55 7.02 -16.15 12.97
C VAL A 55 5.58 -16.56 12.67
N SER A 56 4.85 -16.97 13.71
CA SER A 56 3.49 -17.49 13.64
C SER A 56 2.53 -16.48 14.23
N ALA A 57 1.67 -15.88 13.41
CA ALA A 57 0.68 -14.90 13.83
C ALA A 57 -0.75 -15.44 13.66
N ASP A 58 -1.62 -15.12 14.61
CA ASP A 58 -3.05 -15.43 14.54
C ASP A 58 -3.84 -14.42 15.39
N GLY A 59 -5.09 -14.16 15.03
CA GLY A 59 -5.99 -13.31 15.82
C GLY A 59 -6.45 -13.94 17.14
N SER A 60 -6.38 -15.26 17.27
CA SER A 60 -6.84 -16.03 18.41
C SER A 60 -5.69 -16.46 19.32
N ALA A 61 -5.68 -15.94 20.55
CA ALA A 61 -4.71 -16.35 21.56
C ALA A 61 -4.80 -17.86 21.89
N ASP A 62 -6.01 -18.43 21.84
CA ASP A 62 -6.21 -19.86 22.10
C ASP A 62 -5.61 -20.73 20.99
N MET A 63 -5.74 -20.31 19.73
CA MET A 63 -5.10 -20.99 18.60
C MET A 63 -3.58 -20.95 18.72
N LEU A 64 -3.01 -19.82 19.08
CA LEU A 64 -1.57 -19.67 19.28
C LEU A 64 -1.05 -20.51 20.44
N ALA A 65 -1.81 -20.66 21.53
CA ALA A 65 -1.46 -21.55 22.62
C ALA A 65 -1.41 -23.01 22.15
N MET A 66 -2.41 -23.44 21.37
CA MET A 66 -2.42 -24.78 20.75
C MET A 66 -1.28 -24.95 19.75
N ALA A 67 -0.99 -23.94 18.93
CA ALA A 67 0.13 -23.96 18.00
C ALA A 67 1.47 -24.18 18.72
N PHE A 68 1.69 -23.47 19.81
CA PHE A 68 2.89 -23.63 20.63
C PHE A 68 3.00 -25.06 21.21
N GLU A 69 1.89 -25.60 21.77
CA GLU A 69 1.86 -26.98 22.27
C GLU A 69 2.11 -28.03 21.17
N ASN A 70 1.52 -27.80 19.99
CA ASN A 70 1.70 -28.71 18.84
C ASN A 70 3.13 -28.65 18.30
N GLY A 71 3.78 -27.49 18.27
CA GLY A 71 5.19 -27.37 17.93
C GLY A 71 6.07 -28.26 18.80
N MET A 72 5.82 -28.28 20.09
CA MET A 72 6.53 -29.14 21.04
C MET A 72 6.21 -30.62 20.87
N LYS A 73 4.99 -30.98 20.45
CA LYS A 73 4.60 -32.38 20.21
C LYS A 73 5.16 -32.97 18.93
N HIS A 74 5.24 -32.18 17.88
CA HIS A 74 5.54 -32.62 16.51
C HIS A 74 7.01 -32.44 16.09
N GLY A 75 7.93 -32.09 16.99
CA GLY A 75 9.34 -32.00 16.62
C GLY A 75 10.23 -31.23 17.57
N ASP A 76 9.79 -31.02 18.81
CA ASP A 76 10.48 -30.16 19.82
C ASP A 76 10.75 -28.75 19.29
N HIS A 77 9.84 -28.21 18.43
CA HIS A 77 9.96 -26.89 17.85
C HIS A 77 9.33 -25.83 18.76
N ILE A 78 10.11 -24.81 19.12
CA ILE A 78 9.61 -23.64 19.82
C ILE A 78 9.11 -22.62 18.79
N LEU A 79 7.79 -22.54 18.62
CA LEU A 79 7.19 -21.54 17.74
C LEU A 79 7.29 -20.13 18.34
N ARG A 80 7.73 -19.17 17.55
CA ARG A 80 7.62 -17.75 17.88
C ARG A 80 6.22 -17.29 17.51
N VAL A 81 5.33 -17.18 18.52
CA VAL A 81 3.92 -16.84 18.32
C VAL A 81 3.66 -15.38 18.65
N VAL A 82 2.81 -14.71 17.87
CA VAL A 82 2.39 -13.32 18.06
C VAL A 82 0.89 -13.22 17.80
N GLN A 83 0.13 -12.70 18.79
CA GLN A 83 -1.27 -12.39 18.55
C GLN A 83 -1.37 -11.11 17.72
N ALA A 84 -1.99 -11.19 16.55
CA ALA A 84 -2.10 -10.08 15.62
C ALA A 84 -3.42 -10.10 14.86
N ASP A 85 -3.96 -8.91 14.62
CA ASP A 85 -5.07 -8.70 13.69
C ASP A 85 -4.49 -8.30 12.33
N TRP A 86 -4.88 -8.97 11.25
CA TRP A 86 -4.41 -8.69 9.88
C TRP A 86 -4.59 -7.24 9.45
N ARG A 87 -5.59 -6.54 10.00
CA ARG A 87 -5.85 -5.12 9.71
C ARG A 87 -4.86 -4.17 10.37
N TRP A 88 -4.03 -4.68 11.28
CA TRP A 88 -3.05 -3.94 12.09
C TRP A 88 -1.77 -4.75 12.28
N LEU A 89 -1.43 -5.60 11.31
CA LEU A 89 -0.35 -6.58 11.41
C LEU A 89 1.00 -5.90 11.70
N ASN A 90 1.28 -4.81 11.03
CA ASN A 90 2.52 -4.02 11.17
C ASN A 90 2.68 -3.39 12.59
N ARG A 91 1.58 -3.20 13.32
CA ARG A 91 1.61 -2.76 14.72
C ARG A 91 2.04 -3.88 15.67
N ASP A 92 1.57 -5.09 15.41
CA ASP A 92 1.67 -6.21 16.35
C ASP A 92 2.88 -7.12 16.03
N VAL A 93 3.28 -7.18 14.77
CA VAL A 93 4.41 -7.96 14.28
C VAL A 93 5.51 -7.03 13.76
N HIS A 94 6.75 -7.24 14.19
CA HIS A 94 7.87 -6.39 13.81
C HIS A 94 8.79 -7.07 12.79
N GLY A 95 9.33 -6.28 11.89
CA GLY A 95 10.28 -6.70 10.86
C GLY A 95 9.62 -6.90 9.49
N GLU A 96 10.47 -7.12 8.49
CA GLU A 96 10.06 -7.46 7.13
C GLU A 96 10.49 -8.88 6.80
N TYR A 97 9.70 -9.58 5.99
CA TYR A 97 9.84 -10.99 5.72
C TYR A 97 10.08 -11.23 4.22
N ASP A 98 10.86 -12.28 3.90
CA ASP A 98 11.03 -12.71 2.51
C ASP A 98 9.74 -13.34 1.97
N ALA A 99 8.91 -13.92 2.84
CA ALA A 99 7.61 -14.45 2.45
C ALA A 99 6.56 -14.28 3.55
N ILE A 100 5.31 -14.12 3.14
CA ILE A 100 4.12 -14.22 3.99
C ILE A 100 3.27 -15.37 3.47
N VAL A 101 2.78 -16.21 4.37
CA VAL A 101 1.84 -17.29 4.04
C VAL A 101 0.51 -17.07 4.77
N CYS A 102 -0.60 -17.11 4.03
CA CYS A 102 -1.97 -17.04 4.53
C CYS A 102 -2.72 -18.27 4.00
N LEU A 103 -2.60 -19.38 4.69
CA LEU A 103 -3.06 -20.69 4.23
C LEU A 103 -4.25 -21.20 5.05
N GLY A 104 -4.89 -22.27 4.56
CA GLY A 104 -6.03 -22.88 5.20
C GLY A 104 -7.37 -22.20 4.88
N ASN A 105 -7.49 -21.55 3.71
CA ASN A 105 -8.69 -20.82 3.31
C ASN A 105 -9.04 -19.69 4.28
N SER A 106 -8.04 -19.18 5.02
CA SER A 106 -8.25 -18.30 6.17
C SER A 106 -8.67 -16.88 5.77
N PHE A 107 -8.22 -16.39 4.62
CA PHE A 107 -8.54 -15.05 4.14
C PHE A 107 -10.05 -14.83 3.92
N THR A 108 -10.81 -15.90 3.73
CA THR A 108 -12.28 -15.88 3.57
C THR A 108 -13.04 -15.48 4.84
N HIS A 109 -12.38 -15.39 6.00
CA HIS A 109 -12.98 -14.89 7.24
C HIS A 109 -13.13 -13.37 7.28
N LEU A 110 -12.57 -12.63 6.34
CA LEU A 110 -12.77 -11.19 6.17
C LEU A 110 -14.00 -10.92 5.29
N PHE A 111 -15.14 -10.54 5.89
CA PHE A 111 -16.39 -10.30 5.19
C PHE A 111 -16.45 -8.94 4.49
N SER A 112 -15.78 -7.94 5.02
CA SER A 112 -15.73 -6.61 4.43
C SER A 112 -14.62 -6.53 3.37
N GLU A 113 -14.94 -6.03 2.17
CA GLU A 113 -13.93 -5.76 1.14
C GLU A 113 -12.85 -4.80 1.66
N ARG A 114 -13.24 -3.79 2.44
CA ARG A 114 -12.34 -2.89 3.10
C ARG A 114 -11.33 -3.61 3.99
N ASP A 115 -11.80 -4.57 4.82
CA ASP A 115 -10.90 -5.32 5.70
C ASP A 115 -9.97 -6.24 4.90
N ARG A 116 -10.45 -6.79 3.77
CA ARG A 116 -9.61 -7.56 2.83
C ARG A 116 -8.51 -6.69 2.21
N ARG A 117 -8.85 -5.50 1.74
CA ARG A 117 -7.88 -4.54 1.19
C ARG A 117 -6.85 -4.13 2.23
N LYS A 118 -7.31 -3.81 3.44
CA LYS A 118 -6.42 -3.44 4.55
C LYS A 118 -5.47 -4.59 4.89
N ALA A 119 -5.97 -5.81 5.04
CA ALA A 119 -5.13 -6.96 5.34
C ALA A 119 -4.08 -7.23 4.24
N LEU A 120 -4.48 -7.17 2.96
CA LEU A 120 -3.52 -7.31 1.86
C LEU A 120 -2.48 -6.18 1.83
N ALA A 121 -2.87 -4.95 2.17
CA ALA A 121 -1.94 -3.83 2.27
C ALA A 121 -0.94 -4.02 3.42
N GLU A 122 -1.39 -4.53 4.58
CA GLU A 122 -0.51 -4.89 5.69
C GLU A 122 0.45 -6.04 5.32
N PHE A 123 -0.03 -7.07 4.61
CA PHE A 123 0.83 -8.15 4.10
C PHE A 123 1.88 -7.60 3.14
N TYR A 124 1.46 -6.75 2.20
CA TYR A 124 2.36 -6.11 1.26
C TYR A 124 3.43 -5.25 1.95
N ALA A 125 3.03 -4.44 2.94
CA ALA A 125 3.94 -3.58 3.70
C ALA A 125 5.00 -4.37 4.47
N MET A 126 4.66 -5.56 4.99
CA MET A 126 5.58 -6.40 5.76
C MET A 126 6.46 -7.33 4.92
N LEU A 127 6.27 -7.36 3.60
CA LEU A 127 7.17 -8.06 2.70
C LEU A 127 8.39 -7.21 2.36
N LYS A 128 9.57 -7.81 2.39
CA LYS A 128 10.79 -7.25 1.80
C LYS A 128 10.59 -7.02 0.31
N HIS A 129 11.48 -6.23 -0.28
CA HIS A 129 11.61 -6.17 -1.73
C HIS A 129 11.82 -7.59 -2.30
N ASP A 130 11.19 -7.93 -3.41
CA ASP A 130 11.15 -9.27 -4.00
C ASP A 130 10.50 -10.35 -3.10
N GLY A 131 9.83 -9.93 -2.03
CA GLY A 131 9.09 -10.82 -1.15
C GLY A 131 7.80 -11.34 -1.79
N ILE A 132 7.32 -12.49 -1.32
CA ILE A 132 6.13 -13.15 -1.86
C ILE A 132 5.05 -13.37 -0.81
N LEU A 133 3.80 -13.20 -1.24
CA LEU A 133 2.61 -13.66 -0.51
C LEU A 133 2.12 -14.98 -1.12
N ILE A 134 1.94 -16.01 -0.31
CA ILE A 134 1.25 -17.25 -0.69
C ILE A 134 -0.09 -17.28 0.03
N LEU A 135 -1.18 -17.27 -0.73
CA LEU A 135 -2.55 -17.29 -0.20
C LEU A 135 -3.34 -18.39 -0.86
N ASP A 136 -3.98 -19.24 -0.06
CA ASP A 136 -4.89 -20.26 -0.58
C ASP A 136 -6.36 -19.89 -0.36
N GLN A 137 -7.20 -20.42 -1.22
CA GLN A 137 -8.65 -20.35 -1.10
C GLN A 137 -9.32 -21.54 -1.79
N ARG A 138 -10.52 -21.91 -1.33
CA ARG A 138 -11.35 -22.87 -2.07
C ARG A 138 -11.74 -22.30 -3.43
N ASN A 139 -12.01 -23.20 -4.38
CA ASN A 139 -12.55 -22.81 -5.68
C ASN A 139 -14.03 -22.42 -5.55
N TYR A 140 -14.28 -21.19 -5.06
CA TYR A 140 -15.64 -20.66 -4.93
C TYR A 140 -16.30 -20.39 -6.27
N ASP A 141 -15.55 -20.25 -7.36
CA ASP A 141 -16.12 -20.13 -8.71
C ASP A 141 -16.89 -21.42 -9.07
N ALA A 142 -16.26 -22.57 -8.89
CA ALA A 142 -16.92 -23.85 -9.14
C ALA A 142 -18.06 -24.12 -8.15
N ILE A 143 -17.88 -23.79 -6.88
CA ILE A 143 -18.85 -24.01 -5.83
C ILE A 143 -20.12 -23.17 -6.06
N LEU A 144 -20.00 -21.90 -6.42
CA LEU A 144 -21.13 -20.99 -6.67
C LEU A 144 -21.83 -21.30 -7.99
N ASP A 145 -21.07 -21.60 -9.05
CA ASP A 145 -21.62 -21.77 -10.39
C ASP A 145 -22.18 -23.18 -10.64
N ARG A 146 -21.68 -24.21 -9.95
CA ARG A 146 -22.02 -25.63 -10.22
C ARG A 146 -22.51 -26.41 -8.99
N GLY A 147 -22.44 -25.80 -7.80
CA GLY A 147 -22.74 -26.45 -6.54
C GLY A 147 -21.52 -27.12 -5.90
N TYR A 148 -21.62 -27.38 -4.60
CA TYR A 148 -20.56 -27.98 -3.83
C TYR A 148 -20.31 -29.44 -4.26
N SER A 149 -19.11 -29.73 -4.73
CA SER A 149 -18.59 -31.09 -4.87
C SER A 149 -17.12 -31.04 -4.50
N SER A 150 -16.77 -31.43 -3.28
CA SER A 150 -15.36 -31.57 -2.92
C SER A 150 -14.88 -32.96 -3.28
N LYS A 151 -13.90 -33.05 -4.17
CA LYS A 151 -13.19 -34.30 -4.46
C LYS A 151 -12.28 -34.68 -3.27
N HIS A 152 -11.91 -33.71 -2.45
CA HIS A 152 -11.00 -33.81 -1.32
C HIS A 152 -11.68 -33.42 -0.01
N THR A 153 -12.79 -34.11 0.34
CA THR A 153 -13.47 -33.93 1.62
C THR A 153 -12.52 -34.13 2.82
N TYR A 154 -11.44 -34.89 2.61
CA TYR A 154 -10.44 -35.23 3.63
C TYR A 154 -9.33 -34.19 3.80
N TYR A 155 -9.33 -33.13 3.02
CA TYR A 155 -8.22 -32.16 2.96
C TYR A 155 -7.98 -31.47 4.30
N TYR A 156 -9.03 -31.28 5.08
CA TYR A 156 -8.96 -30.66 6.41
C TYR A 156 -9.50 -31.55 7.53
N CYS A 157 -10.27 -32.58 7.23
CA CYS A 157 -11.06 -33.29 8.23
C CYS A 157 -10.63 -34.73 8.34
N GLY A 158 -10.47 -35.21 9.57
CA GLY A 158 -10.37 -36.62 9.87
C GLY A 158 -11.63 -37.39 9.43
N GLU A 159 -11.55 -38.74 9.41
CA GLU A 159 -12.64 -39.61 8.97
C GLU A 159 -13.93 -39.48 9.80
N ASP A 160 -13.82 -38.90 11.01
CA ASP A 160 -14.92 -38.71 11.95
C ASP A 160 -15.70 -37.42 11.78
N VAL A 161 -15.40 -36.59 10.75
CA VAL A 161 -16.04 -35.31 10.52
C VAL A 161 -16.63 -35.24 9.12
N ALA A 162 -17.96 -35.08 9.06
CA ALA A 162 -18.66 -34.77 7.82
C ALA A 162 -18.81 -33.28 7.62
N VAL A 163 -18.46 -32.79 6.43
CA VAL A 163 -18.56 -31.37 6.06
C VAL A 163 -19.55 -31.20 4.93
N GLU A 164 -20.55 -30.36 5.14
CA GLU A 164 -21.58 -30.07 4.13
C GLU A 164 -21.91 -28.56 4.10
N PRO A 165 -22.23 -28.01 2.91
CA PRO A 165 -22.74 -26.66 2.82
C PRO A 165 -24.16 -26.58 3.39
N GLU A 166 -24.41 -25.61 4.28
CA GLU A 166 -25.74 -25.35 4.82
C GLU A 166 -26.42 -24.19 4.07
N TYR A 167 -25.63 -23.19 3.72
CA TYR A 167 -26.08 -22.02 2.97
C TYR A 167 -24.94 -21.48 2.09
N MET A 168 -25.29 -21.03 0.88
CA MET A 168 -24.30 -20.51 -0.04
C MET A 168 -24.92 -19.53 -1.04
N ASP A 169 -24.35 -18.32 -1.08
CA ASP A 169 -24.59 -17.29 -2.10
C ASP A 169 -23.31 -16.47 -2.34
N GLU A 170 -23.38 -15.38 -3.11
CA GLU A 170 -22.23 -14.53 -3.43
C GLU A 170 -21.64 -13.77 -2.21
N GLY A 171 -22.33 -13.70 -1.09
CA GLY A 171 -21.91 -12.98 0.12
C GLY A 171 -21.60 -13.85 1.32
N LEU A 172 -22.09 -15.10 1.32
CA LEU A 172 -21.97 -15.99 2.47
C LEU A 172 -21.86 -17.46 2.03
N CYS A 173 -20.83 -18.12 2.50
CA CYS A 173 -20.69 -19.56 2.52
C CYS A 173 -20.72 -20.04 3.96
N ARG A 174 -21.79 -20.76 4.36
CA ARG A 174 -21.88 -21.38 5.67
C ARG A 174 -21.72 -22.88 5.52
N MET A 175 -20.66 -23.43 6.13
CA MET A 175 -20.37 -24.86 6.18
C MET A 175 -20.73 -25.42 7.54
N ARG A 176 -21.35 -26.61 7.55
CA ARG A 176 -21.62 -27.37 8.76
C ARG A 176 -20.63 -28.51 8.88
N TYR A 177 -20.01 -28.60 10.02
CA TYR A 177 -19.06 -29.65 10.42
C TYR A 177 -19.74 -30.52 11.46
N ARG A 178 -20.03 -31.78 11.11
CA ARG A 178 -20.68 -32.75 11.97
C ARG A 178 -19.69 -33.78 12.46
N PHE A 179 -19.47 -33.84 13.74
CA PHE A 179 -18.58 -34.82 14.37
C PHE A 179 -19.33 -36.11 14.69
N ALA A 180 -18.63 -37.26 14.63
CA ALA A 180 -19.19 -38.58 14.98
C ALA A 180 -19.76 -38.64 16.39
N GLY A 181 -19.33 -37.76 17.30
CA GLY A 181 -19.89 -37.58 18.66
C GLY A 181 -21.17 -36.75 18.76
N GLY A 182 -21.78 -36.34 17.61
CA GLY A 182 -23.08 -35.64 17.58
C GLY A 182 -23.00 -34.13 17.82
N ALA A 183 -21.82 -33.51 17.79
CA ALA A 183 -21.68 -32.06 17.86
C ALA A 183 -21.62 -31.47 16.46
N ASP A 184 -22.41 -30.44 16.20
CA ASP A 184 -22.42 -29.67 14.96
C ASP A 184 -21.73 -28.30 15.21
N TYR A 185 -20.84 -27.90 14.30
CA TYR A 185 -20.21 -26.58 14.26
C TYR A 185 -20.46 -25.93 12.91
N HIS A 186 -20.59 -24.60 12.93
CA HIS A 186 -20.83 -23.84 11.72
C HIS A 186 -19.69 -22.86 11.51
N LEU A 187 -19.19 -22.81 10.28
CA LEU A 187 -18.18 -21.86 9.87
C LEU A 187 -18.74 -20.98 8.76
N ASN A 188 -18.67 -19.67 8.98
CA ASN A 188 -19.06 -18.68 8.00
C ASN A 188 -17.83 -18.15 7.29
N MET A 189 -17.90 -18.09 5.96
CA MET A 189 -16.82 -17.62 5.10
C MET A 189 -17.41 -16.73 4.01
N PHE A 190 -16.65 -15.75 3.58
CA PHE A 190 -16.97 -14.98 2.37
C PHE A 190 -16.46 -15.77 1.15
N PRO A 191 -17.30 -16.10 0.17
CA PRO A 191 -16.91 -16.89 -0.99
C PRO A 191 -16.09 -16.03 -1.96
N LEU A 192 -14.77 -16.12 -1.85
CA LEU A 192 -13.83 -15.37 -2.67
C LEU A 192 -13.72 -16.01 -4.07
N ARG A 193 -14.17 -15.31 -5.11
CA ARG A 193 -13.91 -15.73 -6.49
C ARG A 193 -12.44 -15.48 -6.85
N LYS A 194 -11.88 -16.34 -7.68
CA LYS A 194 -10.46 -16.31 -8.08
C LYS A 194 -10.04 -14.94 -8.63
N ASP A 195 -10.75 -14.43 -9.61
CA ASP A 195 -10.39 -13.18 -10.28
C ASP A 195 -10.64 -11.95 -9.39
N TYR A 196 -11.60 -12.03 -8.47
CA TYR A 196 -11.79 -11.00 -7.46
C TYR A 196 -10.59 -10.91 -6.51
N THR A 197 -10.09 -12.04 -6.00
CA THR A 197 -8.90 -12.06 -5.12
C THR A 197 -7.67 -11.55 -5.85
N ARG A 198 -7.44 -11.99 -7.09
CA ARG A 198 -6.32 -11.50 -7.93
C ARG A 198 -6.39 -10.00 -8.15
N ARG A 199 -7.58 -9.46 -8.44
CA ARG A 199 -7.80 -8.03 -8.60
C ARG A 199 -7.45 -7.26 -7.33
N LEU A 200 -7.92 -7.72 -6.16
CA LEU A 200 -7.58 -7.07 -4.87
C LEU A 200 -6.08 -7.05 -4.61
N MET A 201 -5.38 -8.15 -4.89
CA MET A 201 -3.92 -8.21 -4.77
C MET A 201 -3.23 -7.21 -5.70
N SER A 202 -3.66 -7.17 -6.96
CA SER A 202 -3.13 -6.22 -7.95
C SER A 202 -3.38 -4.76 -7.55
N GLU A 203 -4.60 -4.43 -7.10
CA GLU A 203 -4.98 -3.09 -6.66
C GLU A 203 -4.21 -2.62 -5.39
N VAL A 204 -3.72 -3.56 -4.56
CA VAL A 204 -2.87 -3.27 -3.40
C VAL A 204 -1.40 -3.09 -3.79
N GLY A 205 -0.98 -3.60 -4.95
CA GLY A 205 0.37 -3.38 -5.46
C GLY A 205 1.20 -4.63 -5.75
N PHE A 206 0.64 -5.83 -5.60
CA PHE A 206 1.34 -7.04 -6.03
C PHE A 206 1.43 -7.05 -7.56
N GLN A 207 2.64 -7.16 -8.11
CA GLN A 207 2.90 -7.01 -9.54
C GLN A 207 2.69 -8.29 -10.32
N ARG A 208 3.24 -9.39 -9.84
CA ARG A 208 3.11 -10.69 -10.48
C ARG A 208 2.27 -11.60 -9.62
N ILE A 209 1.16 -12.07 -10.15
CA ILE A 209 0.23 -12.96 -9.44
C ILE A 209 0.05 -14.22 -10.25
N GLU A 210 0.72 -15.28 -9.85
CA GLU A 210 0.53 -16.62 -10.38
C GLU A 210 -0.53 -17.37 -9.58
N THR A 211 -1.32 -18.22 -10.25
CA THR A 211 -2.34 -19.03 -9.58
C THR A 211 -2.15 -20.48 -9.95
N TYR A 212 -2.09 -21.33 -8.95
CA TYR A 212 -1.95 -22.77 -9.05
C TYR A 212 -3.21 -23.45 -8.53
N GLY A 213 -3.41 -24.71 -8.91
CA GLY A 213 -4.52 -25.53 -8.43
C GLY A 213 -4.02 -26.72 -7.61
N ASP A 214 -4.73 -27.03 -6.51
CA ASP A 214 -4.52 -28.22 -5.68
C ASP A 214 -3.05 -28.46 -5.26
N PHE A 215 -2.30 -27.39 -4.97
CA PHE A 215 -0.89 -27.41 -4.55
C PHE A 215 0.05 -28.11 -5.55
N GLN A 216 -0.20 -27.95 -6.85
CA GLN A 216 0.62 -28.52 -7.91
C GLN A 216 1.30 -27.46 -8.76
N HIS A 217 2.57 -27.70 -9.13
CA HIS A 217 3.34 -26.80 -10.00
C HIS A 217 2.81 -26.75 -11.45
N THR A 218 2.03 -27.75 -11.85
CA THR A 218 1.36 -27.76 -13.16
C THR A 218 -0.13 -27.68 -12.96
N TYR A 219 -0.69 -26.49 -13.16
CA TYR A 219 -2.13 -26.30 -13.23
C TYR A 219 -2.64 -26.81 -14.58
N ARG A 220 -3.14 -28.05 -14.58
CA ARG A 220 -3.76 -28.68 -15.75
C ARG A 220 -5.21 -29.11 -15.53
N ASP A 221 -5.68 -29.07 -14.29
CA ASP A 221 -7.06 -29.37 -13.96
C ASP A 221 -7.90 -28.10 -14.11
N GLU A 222 -8.87 -28.12 -15.04
CA GLU A 222 -9.79 -27.00 -15.23
C GLU A 222 -10.70 -26.75 -14.01
N GLN A 223 -10.68 -27.63 -13.01
CA GLN A 223 -11.53 -27.57 -11.83
C GLN A 223 -10.81 -28.06 -10.56
N PRO A 224 -9.80 -27.31 -10.07
CA PRO A 224 -9.18 -27.64 -8.80
C PRO A 224 -10.15 -27.39 -7.64
N ASP A 225 -9.96 -28.06 -6.51
CA ASP A 225 -10.70 -27.79 -5.28
C ASP A 225 -10.18 -26.53 -4.57
N PHE A 226 -8.89 -26.22 -4.75
CA PHE A 226 -8.22 -25.06 -4.18
C PHE A 226 -7.44 -24.27 -5.22
N PHE A 227 -7.48 -22.96 -5.08
CA PHE A 227 -6.52 -22.06 -5.72
C PHE A 227 -5.44 -21.67 -4.72
N VAL A 228 -4.21 -21.62 -5.19
CA VAL A 228 -3.07 -21.07 -4.46
C VAL A 228 -2.52 -19.90 -5.27
N HIS A 229 -2.67 -18.70 -4.73
CA HIS A 229 -2.13 -17.47 -5.31
C HIS A 229 -0.73 -17.24 -4.75
N VAL A 230 0.22 -17.00 -5.64
CA VAL A 230 1.58 -16.57 -5.33
C VAL A 230 1.72 -15.17 -5.92
N ALA A 231 1.76 -14.18 -5.05
CA ALA A 231 1.80 -12.78 -5.42
C ALA A 231 3.16 -12.18 -5.00
N GLU A 232 3.82 -11.50 -5.91
CA GLU A 232 5.18 -10.97 -5.74
C GLU A 232 5.14 -9.47 -5.48
N LYS A 233 5.87 -9.04 -4.46
CA LYS A 233 6.26 -7.64 -4.27
C LYS A 233 7.55 -7.41 -5.05
N GLU A 234 7.47 -7.49 -6.37
CA GLU A 234 8.62 -7.43 -7.26
C GLU A 234 8.63 -6.09 -8.00
N TYR A 235 9.81 -5.51 -8.13
CA TYR A 235 10.04 -4.38 -8.98
C TYR A 235 10.96 -4.78 -10.14
N HIS A 236 10.39 -4.95 -11.32
CA HIS A 236 11.12 -5.03 -12.57
C HIS A 236 10.84 -3.76 -13.38
N PRO A 237 11.87 -2.93 -13.67
CA PRO A 237 11.68 -1.77 -14.55
C PRO A 237 11.10 -2.14 -15.92
N GLU A 238 11.32 -3.39 -16.36
CA GLU A 238 10.86 -3.91 -17.64
C GLU A 238 9.41 -4.44 -17.62
N ASP A 239 8.90 -4.78 -16.42
CA ASP A 239 7.53 -5.31 -16.20
C ASP A 239 6.54 -4.23 -15.73
N ALA A 240 6.94 -2.95 -15.70
CA ALA A 240 6.04 -1.82 -15.47
C ALA A 240 5.01 -1.64 -16.62
N GLY A 241 4.71 -2.75 -17.35
CA GLY A 241 3.74 -2.89 -18.39
C GLY A 241 2.37 -3.27 -17.87
N GLU A 242 1.44 -2.34 -17.97
CA GLU A 242 -0.01 -2.53 -18.23
C GLU A 242 -0.90 -3.31 -17.24
N GLY A 243 -0.50 -3.70 -16.02
CA GLY A 243 -1.35 -4.66 -15.29
C GLY A 243 -1.69 -4.41 -13.81
N ALA A 244 -0.88 -3.71 -13.04
CA ALA A 244 -1.11 -3.55 -11.60
C ALA A 244 -1.50 -2.11 -11.20
N TYR A 245 -0.87 -1.13 -11.80
CA TYR A 245 -1.26 0.28 -11.75
C TYR A 245 -1.43 0.76 -13.19
N GLY A 246 -2.38 1.66 -13.47
CA GLY A 246 -2.46 2.33 -14.77
C GLY A 246 -1.10 2.88 -15.20
N GLY A 247 -0.78 2.96 -16.49
CA GLY A 247 0.56 3.25 -17.01
C GLY A 247 1.28 4.42 -16.31
N ALA A 248 0.56 5.49 -15.92
CA ALA A 248 1.11 6.64 -15.21
C ALA A 248 1.59 6.31 -13.79
N VAL A 249 0.81 5.55 -13.02
CA VAL A 249 1.14 5.18 -11.63
C VAL A 249 2.33 4.21 -11.60
N GLY A 250 2.37 3.23 -12.51
CA GLY A 250 3.50 2.31 -12.67
C GLY A 250 4.79 3.05 -13.02
N THR A 251 4.72 4.04 -13.90
CA THR A 251 5.87 4.87 -14.30
C THR A 251 6.38 5.73 -13.14
N ALA A 252 5.48 6.37 -12.38
CA ALA A 252 5.86 7.15 -11.20
C ALA A 252 6.57 6.28 -10.17
N ARG A 253 6.05 5.09 -9.88
CA ARG A 253 6.68 4.12 -8.97
C ARG A 253 8.09 3.74 -9.43
N SER A 254 8.25 3.40 -10.72
CA SER A 254 9.54 3.05 -11.30
C SER A 254 10.56 4.17 -11.18
N TYR A 255 10.11 5.40 -11.43
CA TYR A 255 10.95 6.57 -11.34
C TYR A 255 11.47 6.80 -9.91
N TYR A 256 10.58 6.82 -8.91
CA TYR A 256 10.95 7.09 -7.51
C TYR A 256 11.72 5.94 -6.84
N ASN A 257 11.56 4.71 -7.29
CA ASN A 257 12.34 3.57 -6.80
C ASN A 257 13.76 3.49 -7.38
N SER A 258 14.12 4.34 -8.34
CA SER A 258 15.47 4.29 -8.92
C SER A 258 16.53 4.79 -7.94
N PRO A 259 17.72 4.15 -7.86
CA PRO A 259 18.83 4.62 -7.01
C PRO A 259 19.29 6.04 -7.35
N ASP A 260 19.19 6.42 -8.63
CA ASP A 260 19.54 7.76 -9.11
C ASP A 260 18.55 8.80 -8.58
N ALA A 261 17.24 8.49 -8.53
CA ALA A 261 16.23 9.36 -7.97
C ALA A 261 16.42 9.54 -6.46
N ASP A 262 16.57 8.47 -5.69
CA ASP A 262 16.80 8.55 -4.24
C ASP A 262 18.02 9.41 -3.91
N THR A 263 19.15 9.20 -4.63
CA THR A 263 20.36 9.99 -4.45
C THR A 263 20.15 11.45 -4.86
N PHE A 264 19.43 11.72 -5.94
CA PHE A 264 19.16 13.06 -6.42
C PHE A 264 18.31 13.85 -5.42
N TYR A 265 17.16 13.32 -5.04
CA TYR A 265 16.26 14.00 -4.12
C TYR A 265 16.87 14.23 -2.75
N SER A 266 17.56 13.24 -2.20
CA SER A 266 18.21 13.39 -0.90
C SER A 266 19.40 14.37 -0.91
N SER A 267 20.11 14.51 -2.04
CA SER A 267 21.28 15.37 -2.14
C SER A 267 20.94 16.80 -2.58
N VAL A 268 20.13 16.94 -3.65
CA VAL A 268 19.88 18.22 -4.30
C VAL A 268 18.74 18.99 -3.62
N TRP A 269 17.65 18.32 -3.28
CA TRP A 269 16.58 18.94 -2.48
C TRP A 269 17.04 19.25 -1.05
N GLY A 270 17.99 18.46 -0.53
CA GLY A 270 18.70 18.76 0.70
C GLY A 270 17.90 18.59 1.99
N GLY A 271 16.83 17.79 1.96
CA GLY A 271 15.99 17.58 3.13
C GLY A 271 15.04 16.40 3.02
N GLU A 272 14.08 16.38 3.93
CA GLU A 272 13.05 15.38 4.04
C GLU A 272 11.76 15.79 3.30
N ASP A 273 11.68 17.07 2.89
CA ASP A 273 10.54 17.69 2.21
C ASP A 273 10.88 17.87 0.73
N ILE A 274 10.44 16.93 -0.11
CA ILE A 274 10.79 16.84 -1.55
C ILE A 274 9.70 17.43 -2.45
N HIS A 275 9.24 18.62 -2.12
CA HIS A 275 8.18 19.34 -2.86
C HIS A 275 8.57 20.80 -3.09
N VAL A 276 7.77 21.54 -3.85
CA VAL A 276 7.99 22.96 -4.15
C VAL A 276 8.02 23.80 -2.87
N GLY A 277 9.03 24.62 -2.73
CA GLY A 277 9.26 25.49 -1.57
C GLY A 277 8.70 26.89 -1.74
N ILE A 278 8.27 27.50 -0.62
CA ILE A 278 7.92 28.91 -0.49
C ILE A 278 9.14 29.65 0.03
N TYR A 279 9.73 30.49 -0.82
CA TYR A 279 10.94 31.26 -0.54
C TYR A 279 10.60 32.65 -0.03
N SER A 280 11.21 33.05 1.07
CA SER A 280 11.16 34.42 1.60
C SER A 280 12.19 35.34 0.91
N ASP A 281 13.33 34.79 0.48
CA ASP A 281 14.37 35.51 -0.24
C ASP A 281 15.06 34.63 -1.29
N ALA A 282 15.96 35.22 -2.08
CA ALA A 282 16.63 34.55 -3.20
C ALA A 282 17.71 33.56 -2.77
N GLU A 283 18.29 33.72 -1.59
CA GLU A 283 19.42 32.91 -1.12
C GLU A 283 19.00 31.78 -0.17
N GLN A 284 17.70 31.72 0.17
CA GLN A 284 17.20 30.72 1.10
C GLN A 284 17.46 29.29 0.61
N PRO A 285 17.94 28.38 1.49
CA PRO A 285 18.11 26.97 1.14
C PRO A 285 16.80 26.30 0.71
N ILE A 286 16.90 25.36 -0.26
CA ILE A 286 15.75 24.61 -0.77
C ILE A 286 14.99 23.92 0.37
N ALA A 287 15.70 23.22 1.26
CA ALA A 287 15.12 22.50 2.39
C ALA A 287 14.30 23.42 3.33
N GLU A 288 14.78 24.63 3.59
CA GLU A 288 14.04 25.60 4.41
C GLU A 288 12.78 26.11 3.69
N ALA A 289 12.90 26.42 2.41
CA ALA A 289 11.75 26.85 1.60
C ALA A 289 10.68 25.75 1.49
N SER A 290 11.08 24.50 1.31
CA SER A 290 10.15 23.35 1.32
C SER A 290 9.49 23.19 2.69
N ARG A 291 10.23 23.36 3.79
CA ARG A 291 9.65 23.36 5.15
C ARG A 291 8.64 24.50 5.35
N HIS A 292 8.86 25.70 4.81
CA HIS A 292 7.89 26.80 4.86
C HIS A 292 6.58 26.44 4.16
N THR A 293 6.62 25.64 3.10
CA THR A 293 5.39 25.13 2.47
C THR A 293 4.58 24.26 3.44
N VAL A 294 5.24 23.35 4.17
CA VAL A 294 4.58 22.52 5.18
C VAL A 294 3.93 23.39 6.27
N GLU A 295 4.67 24.36 6.79
CA GLU A 295 4.19 25.28 7.82
C GLU A 295 2.99 26.11 7.32
N ARG A 296 3.06 26.62 6.09
CA ARG A 296 1.97 27.38 5.45
C ARG A 296 0.73 26.52 5.26
N MET A 297 0.86 25.29 4.79
CA MET A 297 -0.25 24.35 4.61
C MET A 297 -0.90 23.97 5.94
N ALA A 298 -0.11 23.75 6.98
CA ALA A 298 -0.62 23.37 8.31
C ALA A 298 -1.32 24.51 9.03
N SER A 299 -1.06 25.76 8.62
CA SER A 299 -1.68 26.95 9.21
C SER A 299 -3.20 26.91 9.04
N GLY A 300 -3.93 27.03 10.14
CA GLY A 300 -5.40 27.09 10.15
C GLY A 300 -6.13 25.75 10.15
N LEU A 301 -5.42 24.60 10.15
CA LEU A 301 -6.06 23.28 10.17
C LEU A 301 -6.63 22.88 11.54
N GLY A 302 -6.25 23.55 12.63
CA GLY A 302 -6.75 23.23 13.98
C GLY A 302 -6.36 21.83 14.48
N LEU A 303 -5.21 21.32 14.04
CA LEU A 303 -4.71 20.00 14.41
C LEU A 303 -4.36 19.89 15.90
N ASP A 304 -4.63 18.74 16.49
CA ASP A 304 -4.31 18.38 17.86
C ASP A 304 -3.94 16.88 17.98
N ARG A 305 -3.80 16.40 19.22
CA ARG A 305 -3.38 15.02 19.52
C ARG A 305 -4.42 13.95 19.14
N ASP A 306 -5.67 14.33 19.02
CA ASP A 306 -6.78 13.45 18.68
C ASP A 306 -7.05 13.43 17.16
N SER A 307 -6.42 14.34 16.43
CA SER A 307 -6.54 14.47 14.99
C SER A 307 -5.86 13.31 14.26
N ARG A 308 -6.50 12.81 13.21
CA ARG A 308 -5.99 11.79 12.30
C ARG A 308 -5.77 12.40 10.93
N VAL A 309 -4.53 12.40 10.48
CA VAL A 309 -4.12 12.92 9.17
C VAL A 309 -3.77 11.76 8.26
N LEU A 310 -4.24 11.82 7.01
CA LEU A 310 -3.80 10.93 5.94
C LEU A 310 -2.94 11.76 4.97
N ASP A 311 -1.66 11.41 4.87
CA ASP A 311 -0.70 12.02 3.95
C ASP A 311 -0.58 11.17 2.68
N LEU A 312 -1.10 11.67 1.56
CA LEU A 312 -1.15 11.00 0.26
C LEU A 312 0.06 11.41 -0.60
N GLY A 313 0.93 10.47 -0.91
CA GLY A 313 2.20 10.72 -1.59
C GLY A 313 3.25 11.27 -0.63
N SER A 314 3.40 10.62 0.52
CA SER A 314 4.20 11.12 1.65
C SER A 314 5.71 11.20 1.42
N GLY A 315 6.25 10.59 0.35
CA GLY A 315 7.68 10.59 0.03
C GLY A 315 8.56 10.18 1.21
N PHE A 316 9.58 10.95 1.53
CA PHE A 316 10.45 10.71 2.70
C PHE A 316 9.80 11.04 4.06
N GLY A 317 8.57 11.54 4.08
CA GLY A 317 7.78 11.76 5.28
C GLY A 317 8.12 13.02 6.08
N GLY A 318 8.74 14.01 5.47
CA GLY A 318 9.06 15.27 6.13
C GLY A 318 7.83 15.95 6.72
N SER A 319 6.76 16.06 5.93
CA SER A 319 5.46 16.61 6.36
C SER A 319 4.83 15.80 7.48
N ALA A 320 4.78 14.46 7.34
CA ALA A 320 4.23 13.58 8.36
C ALA A 320 4.93 13.75 9.71
N ARG A 321 6.28 13.84 9.71
CA ARG A 321 7.05 14.09 10.94
C ARG A 321 6.78 15.46 11.52
N TYR A 322 6.75 16.51 10.69
CA TYR A 322 6.42 17.86 11.16
C TYR A 322 5.04 17.90 11.84
N LEU A 323 4.03 17.30 11.24
CA LEU A 323 2.67 17.26 11.78
C LEU A 323 2.62 16.49 13.10
N ALA A 324 3.25 15.32 13.17
CA ALA A 324 3.30 14.52 14.39
C ALA A 324 4.09 15.19 15.52
N GLU A 325 5.22 15.82 15.23
CA GLU A 325 6.05 16.52 16.22
C GLU A 325 5.39 17.80 16.73
N THR A 326 4.80 18.59 15.82
CA THR A 326 4.26 19.91 16.16
C THR A 326 2.91 19.83 16.86
N PHE A 327 2.02 18.98 16.35
CA PHE A 327 0.63 18.89 16.83
C PHE A 327 0.35 17.64 17.68
N GLY A 328 1.24 16.64 17.62
CA GLY A 328 1.05 15.38 18.31
C GLY A 328 0.00 14.48 17.70
N CYS A 329 -0.48 14.79 16.49
CA CYS A 329 -1.51 14.02 15.78
C CYS A 329 -0.99 12.67 15.28
N ALA A 330 -1.91 11.76 14.97
CA ALA A 330 -1.61 10.51 14.30
C ALA A 330 -1.60 10.72 12.79
N VAL A 331 -0.56 10.26 12.10
CA VAL A 331 -0.41 10.38 10.64
C VAL A 331 -0.37 9.01 10.01
N GLN A 332 -1.22 8.77 9.02
CA GLN A 332 -1.15 7.65 8.11
C GLN A 332 -0.52 8.16 6.81
N ALA A 333 0.67 7.66 6.50
CA ALA A 333 1.47 8.11 5.38
C ALA A 333 1.41 7.06 4.26
N LEU A 334 0.66 7.36 3.20
CA LEU A 334 0.50 6.49 2.04
C LEU A 334 1.43 6.95 0.93
N ASN A 335 2.29 6.06 0.44
CA ASN A 335 3.18 6.37 -0.67
C ASN A 335 3.42 5.14 -1.54
N LEU A 336 3.74 5.38 -2.81
CA LEU A 336 3.87 4.34 -3.82
C LEU A 336 5.28 3.71 -3.85
N SER A 337 6.32 4.51 -3.53
CA SER A 337 7.73 4.08 -3.59
C SER A 337 8.13 3.37 -2.31
N GLU A 338 8.46 2.09 -2.41
CA GLU A 338 8.94 1.28 -1.29
C GLU A 338 10.31 1.75 -0.79
N VAL A 339 11.16 2.27 -1.67
CA VAL A 339 12.48 2.81 -1.32
C VAL A 339 12.31 4.05 -0.44
N GLU A 340 11.43 4.97 -0.83
CA GLU A 340 11.11 6.14 -0.02
C GLU A 340 10.45 5.75 1.29
N ASN A 341 9.54 4.78 1.28
CA ASN A 341 8.84 4.29 2.46
C ASN A 341 9.79 3.65 3.48
N GLN A 342 10.79 2.90 3.01
CA GLN A 342 11.82 2.35 3.88
C GLN A 342 12.61 3.48 4.56
N ARG A 343 13.03 4.48 3.80
CA ARG A 343 13.72 5.66 4.34
C ARG A 343 12.83 6.44 5.31
N HIS A 344 11.55 6.60 4.99
CA HIS A 344 10.57 7.23 5.87
C HIS A 344 10.48 6.49 7.21
N LYS A 345 10.35 5.16 7.22
CA LYS A 345 10.30 4.32 8.43
C LYS A 345 11.58 4.47 9.28
N GLU A 346 12.76 4.47 8.65
CA GLU A 346 14.04 4.64 9.33
C GLU A 346 14.14 6.01 10.01
N LEU A 347 13.76 7.08 9.31
CA LEU A 347 13.75 8.44 9.87
C LEU A 347 12.74 8.59 11.02
N ASN A 348 11.56 7.95 10.92
CA ASN A 348 10.58 7.92 12.00
C ASN A 348 11.13 7.20 13.25
N ALA A 349 11.84 6.08 13.06
CA ALA A 349 12.45 5.35 14.15
C ALA A 349 13.55 6.16 14.84
N ILE A 350 14.41 6.86 14.08
CA ILE A 350 15.47 7.74 14.61
C ILE A 350 14.86 8.86 15.48
N ARG A 351 13.68 9.39 15.10
CA ARG A 351 13.00 10.47 15.82
C ARG A 351 12.01 10.00 16.88
N GLY A 352 11.83 8.68 17.06
CA GLY A 352 10.90 8.12 18.05
C GLY A 352 9.42 8.36 17.72
N LEU A 353 9.07 8.41 16.42
CA LEU A 353 7.72 8.72 15.93
C LEU A 353 6.97 7.49 15.39
N THR A 354 7.49 6.29 15.56
CA THR A 354 6.88 5.04 15.07
C THR A 354 5.47 4.79 15.63
N ASP A 355 5.19 5.28 16.84
CA ASP A 355 3.86 5.17 17.46
C ASP A 355 2.86 6.22 16.94
N ARG A 356 3.32 7.21 16.17
CA ARG A 356 2.51 8.31 15.65
C ARG A 356 2.33 8.29 14.15
N ILE A 357 3.28 7.70 13.42
CA ILE A 357 3.29 7.68 11.96
C ILE A 357 3.27 6.24 11.47
N GLU A 358 2.19 5.87 10.81
CA GLU A 358 2.03 4.60 10.11
C GLU A 358 2.38 4.79 8.64
N VAL A 359 3.43 4.11 8.12
CA VAL A 359 3.82 4.19 6.71
C VAL A 359 3.26 3.00 5.96
N VAL A 360 2.47 3.27 4.92
CA VAL A 360 1.74 2.26 4.14
C VAL A 360 2.12 2.37 2.66
N ASP A 361 2.52 1.24 2.07
CA ASP A 361 2.77 1.14 0.63
C ASP A 361 1.44 1.05 -0.12
N GLY A 362 1.21 1.91 -1.11
CA GLY A 362 -0.03 1.87 -1.88
C GLY A 362 -0.25 3.08 -2.77
N SER A 363 -1.28 2.99 -3.61
CA SER A 363 -1.70 4.06 -4.51
C SER A 363 -2.83 4.90 -3.90
N PHE A 364 -2.77 6.21 -4.08
CA PHE A 364 -3.85 7.11 -3.70
C PHE A 364 -5.09 7.01 -4.62
N GLU A 365 -5.01 6.30 -5.75
CA GLU A 365 -6.18 5.93 -6.57
C GLU A 365 -7.01 4.78 -5.94
N SER A 366 -6.45 4.10 -4.93
CA SER A 366 -7.13 3.04 -4.16
C SER A 366 -6.64 3.06 -2.72
N VAL A 367 -7.16 4.00 -1.93
CA VAL A 367 -6.72 4.27 -0.55
C VAL A 367 -7.16 3.14 0.39
N PRO A 368 -6.23 2.41 1.05
CA PRO A 368 -6.55 1.23 1.87
C PRO A 368 -7.11 1.58 3.26
N PHE A 369 -7.72 2.75 3.41
CA PHE A 369 -8.28 3.23 4.66
C PHE A 369 -9.81 3.31 4.61
N PRO A 370 -10.46 3.25 5.80
CA PRO A 370 -11.91 3.28 5.95
C PRO A 370 -12.58 4.55 5.45
N ASP A 371 -13.86 4.40 5.09
CA ASP A 371 -14.75 5.53 4.88
C ASP A 371 -14.84 6.36 6.17
N SER A 372 -14.83 7.69 6.04
CA SER A 372 -15.02 8.63 7.16
C SER A 372 -14.09 8.35 8.35
N SER A 373 -12.82 8.05 8.10
CA SER A 373 -11.85 7.62 9.13
C SER A 373 -10.87 8.70 9.55
N VAL A 374 -10.63 9.71 8.71
CA VAL A 374 -9.62 10.73 8.93
C VAL A 374 -10.24 12.14 9.03
N ASP A 375 -9.58 13.01 9.79
CA ASP A 375 -10.01 14.39 10.00
C ASP A 375 -9.44 15.32 8.93
N VAL A 376 -8.22 15.01 8.47
CA VAL A 376 -7.53 15.78 7.43
C VAL A 376 -6.92 14.84 6.41
N VAL A 377 -7.08 15.16 5.12
CA VAL A 377 -6.26 14.63 4.03
C VAL A 377 -5.27 15.69 3.60
N TRP A 378 -4.01 15.30 3.59
CA TRP A 378 -2.86 16.09 3.20
C TRP A 378 -2.21 15.50 1.96
N SER A 379 -1.72 16.33 1.04
CA SER A 379 -0.91 15.88 -0.09
C SER A 379 -0.03 17.01 -0.61
N GLN A 380 1.21 16.70 -0.98
CA GLN A 380 2.12 17.69 -1.54
C GLN A 380 2.73 17.21 -2.84
N ASP A 381 2.41 17.93 -3.93
CA ASP A 381 2.96 17.76 -5.27
C ASP A 381 2.91 16.30 -5.78
N ALA A 382 1.85 15.58 -5.39
CA ALA A 382 1.73 14.15 -5.69
C ALA A 382 0.60 13.83 -6.69
N PHE A 383 -0.52 14.57 -6.68
CA PHE A 383 -1.67 14.28 -7.53
C PHE A 383 -1.37 14.41 -9.02
N LEU A 384 -0.36 15.21 -9.39
CA LEU A 384 0.09 15.29 -10.79
C LEU A 384 0.52 13.93 -11.36
N HIS A 385 0.95 12.98 -10.53
CA HIS A 385 1.37 11.65 -10.97
C HIS A 385 0.22 10.65 -11.14
N SER A 386 -1.02 11.05 -10.86
CA SER A 386 -2.19 10.21 -11.08
C SER A 386 -2.60 10.17 -12.56
N GLY A 387 -2.91 8.98 -13.05
CA GLY A 387 -3.59 8.78 -14.32
C GLY A 387 -5.11 9.03 -14.24
N ASP A 388 -5.69 9.00 -13.02
CA ASP A 388 -7.12 9.24 -12.75
C ASP A 388 -7.30 10.14 -11.53
N ARG A 389 -7.06 11.45 -11.71
CA ARG A 389 -7.19 12.46 -10.64
C ARG A 389 -8.60 12.52 -10.06
N LEU A 390 -9.62 12.25 -10.87
CA LEU A 390 -10.99 12.21 -10.38
C LEU A 390 -11.18 11.09 -9.36
N ARG A 391 -10.63 9.92 -9.64
CA ARG A 391 -10.64 8.78 -8.72
C ARG A 391 -9.93 9.12 -7.40
N VAL A 392 -8.81 9.82 -7.46
CA VAL A 392 -8.11 10.30 -6.25
C VAL A 392 -9.03 11.18 -5.40
N LEU A 393 -9.72 12.16 -6.00
CA LEU A 393 -10.64 13.04 -5.28
C LEU A 393 -11.85 12.28 -4.71
N GLU A 394 -12.34 11.23 -5.38
CA GLU A 394 -13.38 10.35 -4.86
C GLU A 394 -12.91 9.55 -3.64
N GLU A 395 -11.69 9.03 -3.66
CA GLU A 395 -11.08 8.36 -2.51
C GLU A 395 -10.85 9.33 -1.34
N VAL A 396 -10.36 10.54 -1.62
CA VAL A 396 -10.25 11.62 -0.61
C VAL A 396 -11.60 11.89 0.05
N ARG A 397 -12.66 12.06 -0.75
CA ARG A 397 -14.03 12.25 -0.21
C ARG A 397 -14.48 11.06 0.64
N ARG A 398 -14.18 9.85 0.20
CA ARG A 398 -14.60 8.62 0.89
C ARG A 398 -13.99 8.50 2.28
N VAL A 399 -12.69 8.77 2.41
CA VAL A 399 -11.94 8.58 3.67
C VAL A 399 -12.13 9.72 4.66
N LEU A 400 -12.45 10.93 4.19
CA LEU A 400 -12.69 12.08 5.05
C LEU A 400 -13.99 11.95 5.85
N LYS A 401 -13.93 12.29 7.12
CA LYS A 401 -15.14 12.49 7.95
C LYS A 401 -15.96 13.68 7.44
N PRO A 402 -17.28 13.69 7.65
CA PRO A 402 -18.07 14.92 7.47
C PRO A 402 -17.46 16.07 8.29
N GLY A 403 -17.23 17.23 7.66
CA GLY A 403 -16.52 18.35 8.26
C GLY A 403 -14.99 18.24 8.21
N GLY A 404 -14.43 17.12 7.70
CA GLY A 404 -12.99 16.94 7.52
C GLY A 404 -12.43 17.86 6.43
N GLN A 405 -11.14 18.13 6.50
CA GLN A 405 -10.45 19.09 5.63
C GLN A 405 -9.51 18.38 4.65
N LEU A 406 -9.47 18.91 3.43
CA LEU A 406 -8.47 18.58 2.41
C LEU A 406 -7.54 19.77 2.24
N VAL A 407 -6.24 19.55 2.39
CA VAL A 407 -5.21 20.53 2.04
C VAL A 407 -4.17 19.86 1.15
N PHE A 408 -3.88 20.48 0.00
CA PHE A 408 -2.87 19.95 -0.90
C PHE A 408 -2.21 21.01 -1.76
N THR A 409 -1.01 20.69 -2.26
CA THR A 409 -0.35 21.41 -3.35
C THR A 409 -0.24 20.51 -4.56
N ASP A 410 -0.16 21.11 -5.74
CA ASP A 410 0.09 20.36 -6.98
C ASP A 410 0.68 21.27 -8.07
N PRO A 411 1.74 20.88 -8.78
CA PRO A 411 2.14 21.52 -10.03
C PRO A 411 1.11 21.24 -11.12
N MET A 412 0.59 22.29 -11.75
CA MET A 412 -0.57 22.19 -12.64
C MET A 412 -0.35 22.98 -13.94
N ALA A 413 -1.12 22.64 -14.96
CA ALA A 413 -1.34 23.54 -16.09
C ALA A 413 -2.21 24.74 -15.64
N ALA A 414 -1.95 25.92 -16.17
CA ALA A 414 -2.90 27.03 -16.05
C ALA A 414 -4.19 26.71 -16.84
N ASP A 415 -5.34 27.21 -16.39
CA ASP A 415 -6.66 26.83 -16.92
C ASP A 415 -6.81 26.94 -18.45
N ASP A 416 -6.13 27.91 -19.08
CA ASP A 416 -6.20 28.16 -20.51
C ASP A 416 -5.00 27.59 -21.31
N THR A 417 -4.22 26.67 -20.70
CA THR A 417 -3.02 26.15 -21.34
C THR A 417 -3.35 25.12 -22.40
N ASP A 418 -2.84 25.34 -23.61
CA ASP A 418 -2.75 24.30 -24.64
C ASP A 418 -1.66 23.29 -24.23
N PHE A 419 -2.03 22.03 -24.01
CA PHE A 419 -1.13 20.97 -23.58
C PHE A 419 0.04 20.73 -24.57
N SER A 420 -0.15 21.02 -25.87
CA SER A 420 0.95 20.96 -26.85
C SER A 420 2.12 21.86 -26.47
N ALA A 421 1.83 22.95 -25.75
CA ALA A 421 2.84 23.91 -25.31
C ALA A 421 3.66 23.46 -24.09
N ILE A 422 3.22 22.42 -23.39
CA ILE A 422 3.90 21.79 -22.25
C ILE A 422 4.21 20.30 -22.52
N GLN A 423 4.11 19.85 -23.78
CA GLN A 423 4.36 18.47 -24.17
C GLN A 423 5.69 17.90 -23.64
N PRO A 424 6.83 18.62 -23.64
CA PRO A 424 8.07 18.09 -23.07
C PRO A 424 8.01 17.78 -21.56
N ILE A 425 7.08 18.42 -20.83
CA ILE A 425 6.83 18.13 -19.42
C ILE A 425 5.96 16.87 -19.31
N LEU A 426 4.87 16.82 -20.09
CA LEU A 426 3.96 15.67 -20.12
C LEU A 426 4.68 14.38 -20.52
N ASP A 427 5.50 14.43 -21.57
CA ASP A 427 6.31 13.30 -22.03
C ASP A 427 7.23 12.78 -20.90
N ARG A 428 7.79 13.70 -20.11
CA ARG A 428 8.70 13.34 -19.02
C ARG A 428 7.99 12.67 -17.85
N ILE A 429 6.81 13.14 -17.47
CA ILE A 429 6.02 12.57 -16.38
C ILE A 429 5.09 11.44 -16.87
N HIS A 430 5.19 11.11 -18.17
CA HIS A 430 4.41 10.06 -18.85
C HIS A 430 2.89 10.19 -18.66
N LEU A 431 2.39 11.42 -18.83
CA LEU A 431 0.97 11.75 -18.75
C LEU A 431 0.51 12.43 -20.05
N ASP A 432 -0.76 12.24 -20.37
CA ASP A 432 -1.41 12.88 -21.51
C ASP A 432 -1.92 14.28 -21.17
N ASP A 433 -2.16 14.56 -19.86
CA ASP A 433 -2.69 15.81 -19.36
C ASP A 433 -2.18 16.16 -17.95
N MET A 434 -2.52 17.34 -17.47
CA MET A 434 -2.29 17.80 -16.09
C MET A 434 -3.58 18.35 -15.48
N GLY A 435 -3.66 18.33 -14.13
CA GLY A 435 -4.66 19.08 -13.41
C GLY A 435 -4.56 20.57 -13.66
N SER A 436 -5.63 21.31 -13.38
CA SER A 436 -5.65 22.78 -13.37
C SER A 436 -6.43 23.28 -12.16
N PRO A 437 -6.25 24.55 -11.73
CA PRO A 437 -7.04 25.11 -10.63
C PRO A 437 -8.55 25.01 -10.89
N GLY A 438 -9.00 25.28 -12.11
CA GLY A 438 -10.41 25.16 -12.49
C GLY A 438 -10.92 23.73 -12.44
N PHE A 439 -10.09 22.75 -12.83
CA PHE A 439 -10.43 21.33 -12.70
C PHE A 439 -10.66 20.97 -11.24
N TYR A 440 -9.70 21.22 -10.34
CA TYR A 440 -9.82 20.86 -8.93
C TYR A 440 -10.98 21.57 -8.24
N LYS A 441 -11.15 22.88 -8.42
CA LYS A 441 -12.27 23.65 -7.87
C LYS A 441 -13.63 23.07 -8.29
N ARG A 442 -13.80 22.75 -9.58
CA ARG A 442 -15.04 22.20 -10.13
C ARG A 442 -15.35 20.81 -9.56
N GLU A 443 -14.37 19.88 -9.61
CA GLU A 443 -14.60 18.51 -9.18
C GLU A 443 -14.77 18.39 -7.67
N LEU A 444 -14.01 19.14 -6.87
CA LEU A 444 -14.19 19.19 -5.42
C LEU A 444 -15.59 19.72 -5.05
N THR A 445 -16.05 20.80 -5.73
CA THR A 445 -17.42 21.30 -5.52
C THR A 445 -18.47 20.24 -5.87
N ARG A 446 -18.29 19.53 -6.99
CA ARG A 446 -19.18 18.42 -7.41
C ARG A 446 -19.22 17.32 -6.37
N LEU A 447 -18.10 17.00 -5.74
CA LEU A 447 -17.97 15.98 -4.71
C LEU A 447 -18.47 16.43 -3.32
N GLY A 448 -18.97 17.66 -3.18
CA GLY A 448 -19.57 18.16 -1.92
C GLY A 448 -18.59 18.86 -0.99
N PHE A 449 -17.43 19.26 -1.51
CA PHE A 449 -16.50 20.11 -0.79
C PHE A 449 -16.86 21.60 -0.96
N THR A 450 -16.55 22.39 0.05
CA THR A 450 -16.62 23.86 0.00
C THR A 450 -15.23 24.44 0.27
N PRO A 451 -14.87 25.56 -0.39
CA PRO A 451 -13.64 26.27 -0.08
C PRO A 451 -13.55 26.61 1.40
N THR A 452 -12.40 26.36 2.02
CA THR A 452 -12.12 26.84 3.37
C THR A 452 -11.62 28.28 3.27
N GLU A 453 -12.21 29.19 4.04
CA GLU A 453 -11.79 30.59 4.06
C GLU A 453 -10.34 30.73 4.58
N HIS A 454 -9.50 31.39 3.83
CA HIS A 454 -8.14 31.75 4.18
C HIS A 454 -7.81 33.10 3.55
N GLU A 455 -7.11 34.00 4.26
CA GLU A 455 -6.94 35.40 3.83
C GLU A 455 -6.25 35.58 2.46
N ASP A 456 -5.38 34.62 2.08
CA ASP A 456 -4.63 34.68 0.82
C ASP A 456 -5.20 33.76 -0.27
N SER A 457 -6.39 33.17 -0.06
CA SER A 457 -6.98 32.23 -1.03
C SER A 457 -8.21 32.81 -1.73
N ASP A 458 -8.31 32.57 -3.05
CA ASP A 458 -9.51 32.79 -3.84
C ASP A 458 -10.22 31.47 -4.10
N ALA A 459 -11.46 31.36 -3.59
CA ALA A 459 -12.28 30.17 -3.76
C ALA A 459 -11.52 28.86 -3.41
N GLY A 460 -10.78 28.86 -2.28
CA GLY A 460 -10.06 27.71 -1.76
C GLY A 460 -8.70 27.45 -2.43
N PHE A 461 -8.21 28.32 -3.28
CA PHE A 461 -6.90 28.20 -3.93
C PHE A 461 -6.06 29.46 -3.69
N GLU A 462 -4.86 29.28 -3.15
CA GLU A 462 -3.81 30.27 -3.00
C GLU A 462 -2.81 30.11 -4.15
N ASP A 463 -2.82 31.04 -5.12
CA ASP A 463 -1.95 30.99 -6.31
C ASP A 463 -0.53 31.47 -5.95
N LEU A 464 0.41 30.53 -5.98
CA LEU A 464 1.83 30.74 -5.67
C LEU A 464 2.74 30.38 -6.86
N ARG A 465 2.25 30.58 -8.10
CA ARG A 465 2.96 30.22 -9.34
C ARG A 465 4.40 30.74 -9.44
N GLU A 466 4.68 31.91 -8.85
CA GLU A 466 6.03 32.48 -8.86
C GLU A 466 7.00 31.65 -8.02
N GLN A 467 6.51 30.95 -6.99
CA GLN A 467 7.33 30.04 -6.19
C GLN A 467 7.72 28.78 -6.97
N LEU A 468 6.88 28.29 -7.86
CA LEU A 468 7.21 27.17 -8.75
C LEU A 468 8.42 27.49 -9.63
N VAL A 469 8.43 28.67 -10.30
CA VAL A 469 9.54 29.11 -11.14
C VAL A 469 10.81 29.26 -10.33
N ARG A 470 10.70 29.91 -9.17
CA ARG A 470 11.83 30.11 -8.26
C ARG A 470 12.39 28.77 -7.78
N HIS A 471 11.55 27.87 -7.35
CA HIS A 471 11.94 26.58 -6.82
C HIS A 471 12.70 25.75 -7.87
N TYR A 472 12.11 25.51 -9.04
CA TYR A 472 12.77 24.72 -10.09
C TYR A 472 14.04 25.40 -10.62
N GLY A 473 14.10 26.73 -10.64
CA GLY A 473 15.30 27.47 -10.94
C GLY A 473 16.41 27.23 -9.89
N ARG A 474 16.07 27.23 -8.60
CA ARG A 474 17.02 26.93 -7.50
C ARG A 474 17.50 25.48 -7.54
N VAL A 475 16.60 24.53 -7.78
CA VAL A 475 16.95 23.11 -7.92
C VAL A 475 17.87 22.88 -9.10
N LEU A 476 17.65 23.57 -10.24
CA LEU A 476 18.55 23.50 -11.41
C LEU A 476 19.94 24.04 -11.06
N GLN A 477 20.04 25.20 -10.43
CA GLN A 477 21.31 25.80 -10.01
C GLN A 477 22.06 24.89 -9.02
N GLU A 478 21.34 24.33 -8.04
CA GLU A 478 21.93 23.43 -7.05
C GLU A 478 22.41 22.12 -7.69
N THR A 479 21.68 21.59 -8.68
CA THR A 479 22.07 20.42 -9.47
C THR A 479 23.40 20.68 -10.19
N GLU A 480 23.53 21.83 -10.87
CA GLU A 480 24.76 22.21 -11.57
C GLU A 480 25.94 22.39 -10.60
N ARG A 481 25.71 23.01 -9.44
CA ARG A 481 26.71 23.18 -8.39
C ARG A 481 27.20 21.83 -7.85
N GLN A 482 26.27 20.93 -7.49
CA GLN A 482 26.63 19.63 -6.94
C GLN A 482 27.25 18.70 -7.99
N GLU A 483 26.88 18.81 -9.25
CA GLU A 483 27.55 18.09 -10.35
C GLU A 483 29.04 18.46 -10.42
N ALA A 484 29.37 19.75 -10.27
CA ALA A 484 30.75 20.22 -10.18
C ALA A 484 31.47 19.71 -8.93
N ASP A 485 30.75 19.53 -7.81
CA ASP A 485 31.27 19.06 -6.52
C ASP A 485 31.30 17.51 -6.40
N GLY A 486 31.04 16.77 -7.49
CA GLY A 486 31.22 15.32 -7.54
C GLY A 486 29.94 14.47 -7.50
N LEU A 487 28.73 15.05 -7.60
CA LEU A 487 27.48 14.31 -7.70
C LEU A 487 27.48 13.35 -8.92
N ALA A 488 28.15 13.71 -10.02
CA ALA A 488 28.34 12.87 -11.20
C ALA A 488 29.04 11.52 -10.93
N SER A 489 29.67 11.34 -9.78
CA SER A 489 30.25 10.05 -9.37
C SER A 489 29.23 9.12 -8.68
N LYS A 490 28.05 9.63 -8.31
CA LYS A 490 27.03 8.93 -7.55
C LYS A 490 25.75 8.66 -8.34
N ILE A 491 25.52 9.43 -9.41
CA ILE A 491 24.31 9.39 -10.25
C ILE A 491 24.75 9.27 -11.71
N SER A 492 24.00 8.55 -12.52
CA SER A 492 24.32 8.40 -13.95
C SER A 492 24.28 9.74 -14.69
N SER A 493 25.20 9.93 -15.65
CA SER A 493 25.28 11.15 -16.46
C SER A 493 24.01 11.40 -17.26
N ASP A 494 23.38 10.32 -17.72
CA ASP A 494 22.14 10.38 -18.49
C ASP A 494 20.98 10.88 -17.63
N TYR A 495 20.87 10.39 -16.39
CA TYR A 495 19.86 10.85 -15.43
C TYR A 495 20.04 12.35 -15.13
N LEU A 496 21.27 12.79 -14.80
CA LEU A 496 21.56 14.22 -14.52
C LEU A 496 21.21 15.11 -15.71
N SER A 497 21.57 14.68 -16.92
CA SER A 497 21.26 15.41 -18.16
C SER A 497 19.75 15.55 -18.36
N GLN A 498 19.01 14.46 -18.18
CA GLN A 498 17.54 14.46 -18.29
C GLN A 498 16.90 15.33 -17.19
N MET A 499 17.42 15.27 -15.96
CA MET A 499 16.95 16.12 -14.85
C MET A 499 17.10 17.60 -15.17
N LYS A 500 18.30 18.04 -15.54
CA LYS A 500 18.55 19.45 -15.89
C LYS A 500 17.64 19.94 -17.02
N LYS A 501 17.49 19.14 -18.09
CA LYS A 501 16.59 19.46 -19.19
C LYS A 501 15.13 19.56 -18.73
N GLY A 502 14.68 18.62 -17.89
CA GLY A 502 13.32 18.63 -17.35
C GLY A 502 13.07 19.87 -16.47
N LEU A 503 13.98 20.16 -15.54
CA LEU A 503 13.88 21.36 -14.68
C LEU A 503 13.80 22.64 -15.51
N ALA A 504 14.61 22.75 -16.57
CA ALA A 504 14.55 23.90 -17.49
C ALA A 504 13.16 24.06 -18.17
N HIS A 505 12.51 22.95 -18.54
CA HIS A 505 11.16 22.99 -19.11
C HIS A 505 10.11 23.48 -18.06
N TRP A 506 10.25 23.07 -16.80
CA TRP A 506 9.39 23.55 -15.71
C TRP A 506 9.55 25.06 -15.50
N VAL A 507 10.80 25.55 -15.48
CA VAL A 507 11.09 27.00 -15.37
C VAL A 507 10.47 27.76 -16.56
N GLU A 508 10.74 27.34 -17.80
CA GLU A 508 10.21 27.99 -19.00
C GLU A 508 8.68 28.00 -19.04
N GLY A 509 8.04 26.86 -18.68
CA GLY A 509 6.59 26.73 -18.61
C GLY A 509 5.97 27.69 -17.60
N GLY A 510 6.59 27.82 -16.44
CA GLY A 510 6.16 28.75 -15.40
C GLY A 510 6.34 30.24 -15.78
N GLU A 511 7.52 30.62 -16.33
CA GLU A 511 7.81 31.98 -16.83
C GLU A 511 6.82 32.41 -17.93
N ARG A 512 6.43 31.48 -18.78
CA ARG A 512 5.42 31.71 -19.82
C ARG A 512 3.98 31.63 -19.34
N ARG A 513 3.77 31.48 -18.01
CA ARG A 513 2.47 31.35 -17.37
C ARG A 513 1.59 30.20 -17.88
N ARG A 514 2.21 29.15 -18.41
CA ARG A 514 1.54 27.91 -18.84
C ARG A 514 1.34 26.92 -17.69
N LEU A 515 2.14 27.09 -16.65
CA LEU A 515 2.08 26.33 -15.42
C LEU A 515 1.68 27.21 -14.26
N THR A 516 1.09 26.60 -13.25
CA THR A 516 0.79 27.21 -11.96
C THR A 516 1.02 26.21 -10.84
N TRP A 517 1.11 26.73 -9.63
CA TRP A 517 1.24 25.95 -8.40
C TRP A 517 0.66 26.77 -7.25
N GLY A 518 0.18 26.07 -6.22
CA GLY A 518 -0.36 26.75 -5.06
C GLY A 518 -1.00 25.78 -4.07
N ILE A 519 -1.65 26.32 -3.06
CA ILE A 519 -2.25 25.56 -1.97
C ILE A 519 -3.77 25.57 -2.11
N PHE A 520 -4.35 24.36 -2.10
CA PHE A 520 -5.80 24.16 -2.03
C PHE A 520 -6.23 23.87 -0.59
N ARG A 521 -7.35 24.48 -0.17
CA ARG A 521 -7.98 24.23 1.13
C ARG A 521 -9.49 24.10 0.97
N PHE A 522 -10.00 22.91 1.30
CA PHE A 522 -11.40 22.57 1.17
C PHE A 522 -11.91 21.81 2.38
N THR A 523 -13.19 21.98 2.70
CA THR A 523 -13.88 21.25 3.77
C THR A 523 -15.00 20.40 3.17
N LEU A 524 -15.09 19.14 3.58
CA LEU A 524 -16.18 18.24 3.16
C LEU A 524 -17.45 18.59 3.94
N THR A 525 -18.42 19.26 3.29
CA THR A 525 -19.65 19.74 3.93
C THR A 525 -20.86 18.86 3.70
N LYS A 526 -20.83 17.96 2.69
CA LYS A 526 -21.90 17.01 2.40
C LYS A 526 -21.35 15.59 2.52
N GLY A 527 -21.84 14.86 3.52
CA GLY A 527 -21.61 13.42 3.69
C GLY A 527 -22.48 12.57 2.78
#